data_659443c77d1bf64a2b40c6a09aaac274
#
_entry.id   659443c77d1bf64a2b40c6a09aaac274
#
_cell.length_a   1.000
_cell.length_b   1.000
_cell.length_c   1.000
_cell.angle_alpha   90.00
_cell.angle_beta   90.00
_cell.angle_gamma   90.00
#
_symmetry.space_group_name_H-M   'P 1'
#
loop_
_entity.id
_entity.type
_entity.pdbx_description
1 polymer ?
#
loop_
_entity_poly.entity_id
_entity_poly.type
_entity_poly.pdbx_seq_one_letter_code
_entity_poly.pdbx_strand_id
1 'polypeptide(L)'
;SRTDLSSLEASLDVLADEFAQQATEHASSNDYSLLGPVTVEFVAEALEPSGTLKVDAENRRGPAAPATASSASPEHPIIDIDGDKWLLTEPVTVIGRGSEADIVVNDSGVSRRHLELRITPSGVIATDLGSTNGTFVEGHRIDAATLLDGNQIVIGRTKILFWTHPDQSGV
;
A
#
# COMPACT_ATOMS: atom_id res chain seq x y z
N SER A 1 13.73 14.76 25.52
CA SER A 1 12.84 15.35 26.56
C SER A 1 11.78 16.21 25.87
N ARG A 2 10.60 16.43 26.53
CA ARG A 2 9.55 17.32 25.99
C ARG A 2 10.06 18.73 25.63
N THR A 3 11.07 19.19 26.37
CA THR A 3 11.68 20.52 26.15
C THR A 3 12.55 20.55 24.89
N ASP A 4 13.16 19.44 24.53
CA ASP A 4 14.05 19.36 23.35
C ASP A 4 13.20 19.28 22.07
N LEU A 5 12.07 18.57 22.10
CA LEU A 5 11.13 18.49 20.99
C LEU A 5 10.47 19.83 20.67
N SER A 6 10.01 20.58 21.69
CA SER A 6 9.35 21.87 21.45
C SER A 6 10.28 22.94 20.88
N SER A 7 11.59 22.84 21.08
CA SER A 7 12.57 23.72 20.45
C SER A 7 12.92 23.33 19.01
N LEU A 8 12.58 22.11 18.60
CA LEU A 8 12.89 21.53 17.29
C LEU A 8 11.64 21.32 16.41
N GLU A 9 10.44 21.54 16.94
CA GLU A 9 9.15 21.24 16.25
C GLU A 9 9.09 21.81 14.82
N ALA A 10 9.61 23.01 14.60
CA ALA A 10 9.64 23.64 13.27
C ALA A 10 10.61 22.98 12.28
N SER A 11 11.50 22.11 12.75
CA SER A 11 12.52 21.43 11.93
C SER A 11 12.34 19.92 11.87
N LEU A 12 11.43 19.34 12.67
CA LEU A 12 11.26 17.89 12.78
C LEU A 12 10.72 17.27 11.50
N ASP A 13 9.77 17.94 10.84
CA ASP A 13 9.20 17.45 9.58
C ASP A 13 10.27 17.41 8.48
N VAL A 14 11.09 18.46 8.38
CA VAL A 14 12.19 18.53 7.40
C VAL A 14 13.24 17.47 7.70
N LEU A 15 13.57 17.25 8.97
CA LEU A 15 14.51 16.21 9.39
C LEU A 15 13.95 14.81 9.13
N ALA A 16 12.65 14.59 9.35
CA ALA A 16 11.99 13.31 9.06
C ALA A 16 12.10 12.96 7.58
N ASP A 17 11.80 13.93 6.70
CA ASP A 17 11.90 13.76 5.25
C ASP A 17 13.35 13.50 4.81
N GLU A 18 14.32 14.23 5.36
CA GLU A 18 15.75 14.05 5.05
C GLU A 18 16.25 12.66 5.47
N PHE A 19 15.89 12.18 6.67
CA PHE A 19 16.24 10.83 7.12
C PHE A 19 15.55 9.75 6.30
N ALA A 20 14.27 9.92 5.92
CA ALA A 20 13.56 9.00 5.06
C ALA A 20 14.22 8.89 3.67
N GLN A 21 14.65 10.04 3.11
CA GLN A 21 15.37 10.07 1.84
C GLN A 21 16.73 9.38 1.94
N GLN A 22 17.52 9.67 2.96
CA GLN A 22 18.84 9.04 3.16
C GLN A 22 18.72 7.54 3.36
N ALA A 23 17.72 7.07 4.11
CA ALA A 23 17.48 5.64 4.30
C ALA A 23 17.08 4.95 2.97
N THR A 24 16.27 5.63 2.15
CA THR A 24 15.86 5.14 0.83
C THR A 24 17.06 5.06 -0.13
N GLU A 25 17.91 6.08 -0.16
CA GLU A 25 19.13 6.11 -0.97
C GLU A 25 20.13 5.03 -0.53
N HIS A 26 20.27 4.84 0.79
CA HIS A 26 21.14 3.80 1.34
C HIS A 26 20.65 2.39 0.98
N ALA A 27 19.34 2.15 1.06
CA ALA A 27 18.74 0.90 0.64
C ALA A 27 18.99 0.62 -0.85
N SER A 28 18.74 1.61 -1.71
CA SER A 28 18.97 1.50 -3.17
C SER A 28 20.44 1.25 -3.50
N SER A 29 21.38 1.87 -2.78
CA SER A 29 22.82 1.73 -3.01
C SER A 29 23.37 0.35 -2.59
N ASN A 30 22.64 -0.38 -1.75
CA ASN A 30 23.01 -1.70 -1.25
C ASN A 30 22.11 -2.83 -1.80
N ASP A 31 21.39 -2.60 -2.90
CA ASP A 31 20.47 -3.54 -3.54
C ASP A 31 19.35 -4.08 -2.62
N TYR A 32 18.96 -3.29 -1.62
CA TYR A 32 17.77 -3.60 -0.81
C TYR A 32 16.50 -3.14 -1.52
N SER A 33 15.57 -4.04 -1.73
CA SER A 33 14.24 -3.72 -2.25
C SER A 33 13.35 -3.23 -1.11
N LEU A 34 13.01 -1.95 -1.12
CA LEU A 34 12.01 -1.39 -0.21
C LEU A 34 10.62 -1.65 -0.81
N LEU A 35 9.76 -2.34 -0.06
CA LEU A 35 8.38 -2.66 -0.47
C LEU A 35 7.40 -1.51 -0.15
N GLY A 36 7.90 -0.35 0.27
CA GLY A 36 7.09 0.83 0.58
C GLY A 36 7.95 2.03 0.96
N PRO A 37 7.33 3.19 1.15
CA PRO A 37 8.05 4.39 1.56
C PRO A 37 8.64 4.21 2.96
N VAL A 38 9.85 4.73 3.16
CA VAL A 38 10.43 4.91 4.49
C VAL A 38 9.75 6.11 5.13
N THR A 39 9.17 5.93 6.30
CA THR A 39 8.65 7.01 7.13
C THR A 39 9.45 7.12 8.41
N VAL A 40 9.78 8.33 8.79
CA VAL A 40 10.48 8.62 10.04
C VAL A 40 9.57 9.44 10.94
N GLU A 41 9.41 9.02 12.17
CA GLU A 41 8.59 9.71 13.16
C GLU A 41 9.41 9.96 14.41
N PHE A 42 9.40 11.20 14.89
CA PHE A 42 10.07 11.57 16.14
C PHE A 42 9.09 11.53 17.30
N VAL A 43 9.35 10.64 18.26
CA VAL A 43 8.50 10.45 19.44
C VAL A 43 9.26 10.88 20.69
N ALA A 44 8.61 11.68 21.56
CA ALA A 44 9.17 12.05 22.84
C ALA A 44 8.93 10.92 23.87
N GLU A 45 10.00 10.29 24.32
CA GLU A 45 9.92 9.33 25.42
C GLU A 45 10.24 10.01 26.76
N ALA A 46 9.32 9.90 27.73
CA ALA A 46 9.40 10.63 29.00
C ALA A 46 10.44 10.05 29.99
N LEU A 47 10.97 8.87 29.70
CA LEU A 47 11.88 8.13 30.60
C LEU A 47 13.36 8.22 30.20
N GLU A 48 13.67 8.82 29.05
CA GLU A 48 15.05 8.93 28.58
C GLU A 48 15.70 10.23 29.07
N PRO A 49 17.00 10.19 29.43
CA PRO A 49 17.74 11.40 29.79
C PRO A 49 17.79 12.40 28.62
N SER A 50 17.74 13.69 28.96
CA SER A 50 17.86 14.76 27.95
C SER A 50 19.11 14.60 27.11
N GLY A 51 18.96 14.65 25.78
CA GLY A 51 20.07 14.49 24.81
C GLY A 51 20.35 13.05 24.38
N THR A 52 19.55 12.07 24.81
CA THR A 52 19.65 10.69 24.35
C THR A 52 18.70 10.46 23.16
N LEU A 53 19.22 9.90 22.07
CA LEU A 53 18.45 9.45 20.91
C LEU A 53 18.40 7.94 20.91
N LYS A 54 17.20 7.38 20.92
CA LYS A 54 16.96 5.96 20.69
C LYS A 54 16.29 5.80 19.33
N VAL A 55 16.84 4.92 18.51
CA VAL A 55 16.28 4.60 17.19
C VAL A 55 15.71 3.21 17.26
N ASP A 56 14.40 3.08 17.11
CA ASP A 56 13.70 1.81 16.93
C ASP A 56 13.24 1.74 15.47
N ALA A 57 13.65 0.70 14.77
CA ALA A 57 13.22 0.46 13.39
C ALA A 57 12.22 -0.71 13.38
N GLU A 58 11.01 -0.45 12.94
CA GLU A 58 9.99 -1.46 12.70
C GLU A 58 9.72 -1.59 11.20
N ASN A 59 9.72 -2.82 10.71
CA ASN A 59 9.21 -3.10 9.38
C ASN A 59 7.71 -3.40 9.51
N ARG A 60 6.88 -2.39 9.32
CA ARG A 60 5.43 -2.57 9.27
C ARG A 60 5.05 -3.01 7.86
N ARG A 61 4.76 -4.28 7.70
CA ARG A 61 4.14 -4.80 6.49
C ARG A 61 2.67 -4.38 6.53
N GLY A 62 2.31 -3.41 5.71
CA GLY A 62 0.91 -3.19 5.37
C GLY A 62 0.45 -4.27 4.38
N PRO A 63 -0.86 -4.51 4.25
CA PRO A 63 -1.43 -5.48 3.30
C PRO A 63 -1.17 -5.08 1.83
N ALA A 64 -0.77 -3.85 1.60
CA ALA A 64 -0.35 -3.33 0.30
C ALA A 64 0.75 -2.28 0.47
N ALA A 65 1.68 -2.23 -0.44
CA ALA A 65 2.77 -1.26 -0.49
C ALA A 65 2.82 -0.60 -1.88
N PRO A 66 3.22 0.70 -1.98
CA PRO A 66 3.50 1.31 -3.28
C PRO A 66 4.49 0.46 -4.07
N ALA A 67 4.19 0.21 -5.35
CA ALA A 67 4.96 -0.71 -6.16
C ALA A 67 5.51 -0.03 -7.41
N THR A 68 6.70 -0.46 -7.83
CA THR A 68 7.18 -0.24 -9.19
C THR A 68 6.76 -1.41 -10.08
N ALA A 69 6.52 -1.16 -11.36
CA ALA A 69 6.06 -2.18 -12.30
C ALA A 69 6.95 -3.44 -12.38
N SER A 70 8.22 -3.32 -11.99
CA SER A 70 9.20 -4.43 -11.99
C SER A 70 9.08 -5.40 -10.81
N SER A 71 8.20 -5.13 -9.84
CA SER A 71 8.08 -5.91 -8.60
C SER A 71 6.96 -6.96 -8.63
N ALA A 72 6.16 -7.02 -9.71
CA ALA A 72 5.05 -7.96 -9.81
C ALA A 72 5.52 -9.41 -9.90
N SER A 73 4.87 -10.29 -9.16
CA SER A 73 5.02 -11.75 -9.26
C SER A 73 3.70 -12.43 -8.90
N PRO A 74 3.51 -13.73 -9.24
CA PRO A 74 2.30 -14.45 -8.82
C PRO A 74 2.08 -14.48 -7.31
N GLU A 75 3.16 -14.41 -6.53
CA GLU A 75 3.13 -14.36 -5.06
C GLU A 75 2.91 -12.95 -4.52
N HIS A 76 3.27 -11.93 -5.30
CA HIS A 76 3.12 -10.51 -4.99
C HIS A 76 2.57 -9.78 -6.21
N PRO A 77 1.27 -9.93 -6.50
CA PRO A 77 0.63 -9.23 -7.61
C PRO A 77 0.56 -7.72 -7.37
N ILE A 78 0.46 -6.97 -8.46
CA ILE A 78 0.27 -5.52 -8.44
C ILE A 78 -1.15 -5.20 -8.85
N ILE A 79 -1.73 -4.21 -8.20
CA ILE A 79 -2.91 -3.51 -8.68
C ILE A 79 -2.56 -2.04 -8.93
N ASP A 80 -3.17 -1.46 -9.96
CA ASP A 80 -3.09 -0.04 -10.26
C ASP A 80 -4.49 0.56 -10.07
N ILE A 81 -4.59 1.54 -9.21
CA ILE A 81 -5.84 2.25 -8.92
C ILE A 81 -5.64 3.70 -9.36
N ASP A 82 -6.28 4.08 -10.47
CA ASP A 82 -6.23 5.43 -11.04
C ASP A 82 -4.80 5.98 -11.27
N GLY A 83 -3.82 5.08 -11.52
CA GLY A 83 -2.41 5.41 -11.76
C GLY A 83 -1.48 5.16 -10.56
N ASP A 84 -2.04 4.91 -9.39
CA ASP A 84 -1.29 4.53 -8.19
C ASP A 84 -1.12 3.00 -8.13
N LYS A 85 0.12 2.54 -8.13
CA LYS A 85 0.45 1.11 -8.12
C LYS A 85 0.69 0.60 -6.70
N TRP A 86 0.03 -0.52 -6.37
CA TRP A 86 0.10 -1.17 -5.07
C TRP A 86 0.54 -2.63 -5.22
N LEU A 87 1.57 -3.01 -4.50
CA LEU A 87 2.00 -4.40 -4.38
C LEU A 87 1.19 -5.08 -3.26
N LEU A 88 0.53 -6.19 -3.58
CA LEU A 88 -0.19 -6.98 -2.58
C LEU A 88 0.82 -7.88 -1.84
N THR A 89 1.04 -7.59 -0.56
CA THR A 89 2.04 -8.29 0.27
C THR A 89 1.41 -9.25 1.28
N GLU A 90 0.11 -9.10 1.53
CA GLU A 90 -0.62 -9.94 2.47
C GLU A 90 -1.56 -10.91 1.72
N PRO A 91 -1.86 -12.07 2.33
CA PRO A 91 -2.76 -13.04 1.72
C PRO A 91 -4.16 -12.49 1.41
N VAL A 92 -4.59 -11.47 2.13
CA VAL A 92 -5.90 -10.82 1.96
C VAL A 92 -5.73 -9.32 2.01
N THR A 93 -6.28 -8.61 1.03
CA THR A 93 -6.33 -7.15 0.96
C THR A 93 -7.76 -6.70 0.71
N VAL A 94 -8.27 -5.79 1.53
CA VAL A 94 -9.59 -5.20 1.39
C VAL A 94 -9.49 -3.80 0.81
N ILE A 95 -10.27 -3.53 -0.22
CA ILE A 95 -10.38 -2.22 -0.88
C ILE A 95 -11.75 -1.63 -0.59
N GLY A 96 -11.79 -0.36 -0.24
CA GLY A 96 -13.05 0.33 0.06
C GLY A 96 -12.85 1.81 0.32
N ARG A 97 -13.94 2.55 0.59
CA ARG A 97 -13.85 3.98 0.93
C ARG A 97 -13.75 4.27 2.43
N GLY A 98 -13.89 3.24 3.26
CA GLY A 98 -13.81 3.36 4.73
C GLY A 98 -12.40 3.19 5.24
N SER A 99 -12.13 3.79 6.41
CA SER A 99 -10.82 3.69 7.09
C SER A 99 -10.48 2.27 7.58
N GLU A 100 -11.46 1.37 7.57
CA GLU A 100 -11.29 -0.05 7.88
C GLU A 100 -10.85 -0.90 6.66
N ALA A 101 -10.72 -0.28 5.48
CA ALA A 101 -10.14 -0.91 4.31
C ALA A 101 -8.60 -0.76 4.33
N ASP A 102 -7.90 -1.76 3.80
CA ASP A 102 -6.45 -1.77 3.71
C ASP A 102 -5.96 -0.76 2.64
N ILE A 103 -6.74 -0.64 1.56
CA ILE A 103 -6.54 0.39 0.53
C ILE A 103 -7.81 1.24 0.49
N VAL A 104 -7.65 2.51 0.83
CA VAL A 104 -8.77 3.45 0.86
C VAL A 104 -8.85 4.19 -0.47
N VAL A 105 -10.02 4.11 -1.12
CA VAL A 105 -10.31 4.84 -2.36
C VAL A 105 -11.32 5.95 -2.10
N ASN A 106 -11.08 7.13 -2.66
CA ASN A 106 -11.96 8.29 -2.49
C ASN A 106 -13.06 8.33 -3.56
N ASP A 107 -13.96 7.35 -3.51
CA ASP A 107 -15.12 7.26 -4.41
C ASP A 107 -16.40 6.99 -3.62
N SER A 108 -17.36 7.89 -3.71
CA SER A 108 -18.67 7.78 -3.03
C SER A 108 -19.51 6.59 -3.53
N GLY A 109 -19.23 6.06 -4.73
CA GLY A 109 -19.84 4.86 -5.28
C GLY A 109 -19.27 3.55 -4.71
N VAL A 110 -18.18 3.63 -3.95
CA VAL A 110 -17.52 2.48 -3.32
C VAL A 110 -18.04 2.33 -1.89
N SER A 111 -18.35 1.09 -1.47
CA SER A 111 -18.74 0.76 -0.09
C SER A 111 -17.54 0.88 0.85
N ARG A 112 -17.78 1.02 2.17
CA ARG A 112 -16.71 1.15 3.17
C ARG A 112 -15.73 0.01 3.12
N ARG A 113 -16.22 -1.23 3.00
CA ARG A 113 -15.50 -2.42 2.60
C ARG A 113 -16.23 -2.93 1.36
N HIS A 114 -15.56 -2.96 0.20
CA HIS A 114 -16.22 -3.22 -1.07
C HIS A 114 -15.72 -4.52 -1.72
N LEU A 115 -14.43 -4.64 -1.88
CA LEU A 115 -13.75 -5.70 -2.60
C LEU A 115 -12.69 -6.34 -1.71
N GLU A 116 -12.63 -7.66 -1.69
CA GLU A 116 -11.53 -8.44 -1.11
C GLU A 116 -10.71 -9.06 -2.25
N LEU A 117 -9.41 -8.90 -2.20
CA LEU A 117 -8.44 -9.62 -3.02
C LEU A 117 -7.72 -10.64 -2.15
N ARG A 118 -7.85 -11.92 -2.49
CA ARG A 118 -7.22 -13.02 -1.75
C ARG A 118 -6.21 -13.74 -2.63
N ILE A 119 -4.94 -13.73 -2.22
CA ILE A 119 -3.87 -14.49 -2.87
C ILE A 119 -3.99 -15.95 -2.45
N THR A 120 -4.03 -16.84 -3.44
CA THR A 120 -4.08 -18.31 -3.24
C THR A 120 -3.02 -18.98 -4.11
N PRO A 121 -2.65 -20.25 -3.83
CA PRO A 121 -1.72 -20.98 -4.70
C PRO A 121 -2.20 -21.13 -6.16
N SER A 122 -3.51 -20.98 -6.41
CA SER A 122 -4.12 -21.08 -7.74
C SER A 122 -4.38 -19.73 -8.41
N GLY A 123 -3.96 -18.62 -7.79
CA GLY A 123 -4.14 -17.26 -8.30
C GLY A 123 -4.82 -16.35 -7.29
N VAL A 124 -5.22 -15.16 -7.74
CA VAL A 124 -5.90 -14.19 -6.89
C VAL A 124 -7.40 -14.25 -7.12
N ILE A 125 -8.16 -14.32 -6.04
CA ILE A 125 -9.62 -14.31 -6.06
C ILE A 125 -10.08 -12.91 -5.64
N ALA A 126 -10.87 -12.27 -6.50
CA ALA A 126 -11.62 -11.07 -6.18
C ALA A 126 -13.01 -11.45 -5.67
N THR A 127 -13.42 -10.92 -4.51
CA THR A 127 -14.72 -11.19 -3.88
C THR A 127 -15.42 -9.88 -3.54
N ASP A 128 -16.66 -9.71 -3.98
CA ASP A 128 -17.52 -8.61 -3.56
C ASP A 128 -17.98 -8.82 -2.11
N LEU A 129 -17.78 -7.84 -1.26
CA LEU A 129 -18.12 -7.92 0.16
C LEU A 129 -19.57 -7.44 0.46
N GLY A 130 -20.49 -7.72 -0.44
CA GLY A 130 -21.88 -7.27 -0.33
C GLY A 130 -22.01 -5.77 -0.60
N SER A 131 -21.30 -5.28 -1.58
CA SER A 131 -21.26 -3.87 -1.91
C SER A 131 -22.60 -3.35 -2.44
N THR A 132 -22.84 -2.04 -2.31
CA THR A 132 -24.09 -1.41 -2.78
C THR A 132 -24.19 -1.41 -4.31
N ASN A 133 -23.09 -1.11 -5.00
CA ASN A 133 -23.10 -0.96 -6.47
C ASN A 133 -22.58 -2.20 -7.20
N GLY A 134 -21.98 -3.15 -6.50
CA GLY A 134 -21.39 -4.36 -7.08
C GLY A 134 -19.97 -4.16 -7.58
N THR A 135 -19.27 -5.27 -7.74
CA THR A 135 -17.95 -5.40 -8.34
C THR A 135 -18.06 -5.96 -9.73
N PHE A 136 -17.32 -5.42 -10.69
CA PHE A 136 -17.31 -5.85 -12.08
C PHE A 136 -15.87 -6.21 -12.50
N VAL A 137 -15.71 -7.38 -13.13
CA VAL A 137 -14.46 -7.81 -13.75
C VAL A 137 -14.69 -7.95 -15.23
N GLU A 138 -13.91 -7.27 -16.06
CA GLU A 138 -14.09 -7.20 -17.53
C GLU A 138 -15.53 -6.84 -17.94
N GLY A 139 -16.17 -5.94 -17.18
CA GLY A 139 -17.55 -5.52 -17.42
C GLY A 139 -18.65 -6.49 -16.91
N HIS A 140 -18.29 -7.64 -16.36
CA HIS A 140 -19.23 -8.61 -15.82
C HIS A 140 -19.30 -8.47 -14.28
N ARG A 141 -20.54 -8.37 -13.78
CA ARG A 141 -20.76 -8.34 -12.33
C ARG A 141 -20.38 -9.67 -11.71
N ILE A 142 -19.64 -9.64 -10.62
CA ILE A 142 -19.19 -10.82 -9.91
C ILE A 142 -19.61 -10.79 -8.43
N ASP A 143 -19.81 -11.98 -7.85
CA ASP A 143 -19.80 -12.19 -6.41
C ASP A 143 -18.38 -12.61 -5.98
N ALA A 144 -17.76 -13.49 -6.77
CA ALA A 144 -16.36 -13.86 -6.68
C ALA A 144 -15.83 -14.29 -8.05
N ALA A 145 -14.56 -13.98 -8.36
CA ALA A 145 -13.91 -14.41 -9.58
C ALA A 145 -12.39 -14.57 -9.38
N THR A 146 -11.80 -15.55 -10.04
CA THR A 146 -10.34 -15.67 -10.13
C THR A 146 -9.84 -14.66 -11.17
N LEU A 147 -8.90 -13.82 -10.78
CA LEU A 147 -8.31 -12.81 -11.66
C LEU A 147 -7.24 -13.42 -12.56
N LEU A 148 -7.21 -12.95 -13.79
CA LEU A 148 -6.17 -13.22 -14.76
C LEU A 148 -5.30 -11.97 -14.91
N ASP A 149 -4.07 -12.17 -15.34
CA ASP A 149 -3.13 -11.07 -15.63
C ASP A 149 -3.73 -10.10 -16.63
N GLY A 150 -3.68 -8.80 -16.34
CA GLY A 150 -4.27 -7.74 -17.15
C GLY A 150 -5.76 -7.50 -16.93
N ASN A 151 -6.44 -8.24 -16.03
CA ASN A 151 -7.86 -7.98 -15.78
C ASN A 151 -8.13 -6.57 -15.23
N GLN A 152 -9.21 -5.99 -15.72
CA GLN A 152 -9.76 -4.75 -15.20
C GLN A 152 -10.91 -5.04 -14.24
N ILE A 153 -10.82 -4.46 -13.03
CA ILE A 153 -11.86 -4.50 -12.02
C ILE A 153 -12.46 -3.09 -11.90
N VAL A 154 -13.78 -3.00 -11.79
CA VAL A 154 -14.48 -1.73 -11.57
C VAL A 154 -15.33 -1.83 -10.32
N ILE A 155 -15.14 -0.88 -9.39
CA ILE A 155 -15.93 -0.69 -8.18
C ILE A 155 -16.38 0.77 -8.11
N GLY A 156 -17.69 1.02 -8.13
CA GLY A 156 -18.19 2.39 -8.27
C GLY A 156 -17.73 3.02 -9.59
N ARG A 157 -16.92 4.09 -9.52
CA ARG A 157 -16.26 4.75 -10.66
C ARG A 157 -14.77 4.45 -10.73
N THR A 158 -14.24 3.81 -9.71
CA THR A 158 -12.82 3.49 -9.58
C THR A 158 -12.47 2.28 -10.45
N LYS A 159 -11.43 2.42 -11.25
CA LYS A 159 -10.87 1.36 -12.09
C LYS A 159 -9.60 0.82 -11.43
N ILE A 160 -9.50 -0.50 -11.38
CA ILE A 160 -8.36 -1.22 -10.82
C ILE A 160 -7.86 -2.15 -11.92
N LEU A 161 -6.60 -2.02 -12.29
CA LEU A 161 -5.92 -2.96 -13.18
C LEU A 161 -5.10 -3.93 -12.35
N PHE A 162 -5.10 -5.20 -12.71
CA PHE A 162 -4.46 -6.28 -11.97
C PHE A 162 -3.38 -6.97 -12.81
N TRP A 163 -2.20 -7.17 -12.24
CA TRP A 163 -1.09 -7.90 -12.88
C TRP A 163 -0.36 -8.82 -11.90
N THR A 164 0.06 -9.98 -12.43
CA THR A 164 0.94 -10.95 -11.75
C THR A 164 2.34 -10.98 -12.34
N HIS A 165 2.58 -10.27 -13.43
CA HIS A 165 3.87 -10.18 -14.10
C HIS A 165 4.27 -8.72 -14.26
N PRO A 166 5.59 -8.41 -14.34
CA PRO A 166 6.04 -7.07 -14.65
C PRO A 166 5.40 -6.58 -15.95
N ASP A 167 4.91 -5.35 -15.94
CA ASP A 167 4.30 -4.73 -17.13
C ASP A 167 5.26 -4.78 -18.31
N GLN A 168 4.88 -5.49 -19.38
CA GLN A 168 5.60 -5.52 -20.66
C GLN A 168 5.23 -4.33 -21.54
N SER A 169 4.46 -3.37 -21.07
CA SER A 169 3.99 -2.19 -21.80
C SER A 169 5.03 -1.08 -21.91
N GLY A 170 6.31 -1.42 -21.84
CA GLY A 170 7.45 -0.51 -21.93
C GLY A 170 8.25 -0.73 -23.22
N VAL A 171 7.61 -0.58 -24.38
CA VAL A 171 8.29 -0.32 -25.66
C VAL A 171 7.62 0.84 -26.34
#